data_87005c9c7227b9d9ce06d85ee0a8cab2
#
_entry.id   87005c9c7227b9d9ce06d85ee0a8cab2
#
_cell.length_a   1.000
_cell.length_b   1.000
_cell.length_c   1.000
_cell.angle_alpha   90.00
_cell.angle_beta   90.00
_cell.angle_gamma   90.00
#
_symmetry.space_group_name_H-M   'P 1'
#
loop_
_entity.id
_entity.type
_entity.pdbx_description
1 polymer ?
#
loop_
_entity_poly.entity_id
_entity_poly.type
_entity_poly.pdbx_seq_one_letter_code
_entity_poly.pdbx_strand_id
1 'polypeptide(L)'
;MCPWCRRRWQAWAVRVDTGAGENVVARLGSLRQHQRNGQRSPHKPLLVLLALGRLAAIGSSQLPWSVAESVLAELIAEFGPPSRTGRAQSAAYPFTRLRADGVWVLDRDVAMDLAGPLARSHVTGQLEPSVESALLAQPALIGAAARELVMSNFPETVAPDVLDAVGLDPREVFAAGDLLAWPGGALTGRKRDPGWRLRVLEAWDRQCAFCGYDGQFAGASVAIEAAHVRWFAFGGPDSADNGLALCSLHHKLFDLGMLELNTSLTVVVSARFSARTLAGRAIYDLHGRELSPRPGTARPAVSHISWHTRQVFKGEPLAA
;
A
#
# COMPACT_ATOMS: atom_id res chain seq x y z
N MET A 1 17.17 -12.79 -18.37
CA MET A 1 15.78 -13.26 -18.52
C MET A 1 15.79 -14.77 -18.64
N CYS A 2 15.26 -15.50 -17.64
CA CYS A 2 15.30 -16.96 -17.57
C CYS A 2 14.26 -17.56 -18.51
N PRO A 3 14.64 -18.50 -19.43
CA PRO A 3 13.70 -19.12 -20.39
C PRO A 3 12.60 -19.97 -19.74
N TRP A 4 12.73 -20.31 -18.46
CA TRP A 4 11.79 -21.17 -17.73
C TRP A 4 10.53 -20.45 -17.21
N CYS A 5 10.56 -19.13 -17.05
CA CYS A 5 9.39 -18.36 -16.59
C CYS A 5 8.28 -18.21 -17.63
N ARG A 6 8.60 -18.25 -18.93
CA ARG A 6 7.61 -17.99 -20.01
C ARG A 6 6.67 -19.16 -20.34
N ARG A 7 6.96 -20.41 -19.93
CA ARG A 7 6.18 -21.56 -20.41
C ARG A 7 5.04 -22.00 -19.50
N ARG A 8 4.92 -21.46 -18.29
CA ARG A 8 3.92 -21.95 -17.32
C ARG A 8 2.59 -21.17 -17.33
N TRP A 9 2.55 -19.99 -17.93
CA TRP A 9 1.39 -19.09 -17.85
C TRP A 9 0.45 -19.07 -19.05
N GLN A 10 0.81 -19.68 -20.20
CA GLN A 10 0.00 -19.67 -21.41
C GLN A 10 -1.14 -20.70 -21.47
N ALA A 11 -1.39 -21.50 -20.44
CA ALA A 11 -2.38 -22.59 -20.44
C ALA A 11 -3.62 -22.36 -19.55
N TRP A 12 -3.97 -21.14 -19.19
CA TRP A 12 -4.88 -20.84 -18.08
C TRP A 12 -6.26 -20.28 -18.47
N ALA A 13 -6.81 -20.69 -19.60
CA ALA A 13 -8.24 -20.52 -19.85
C ALA A 13 -9.04 -21.73 -19.31
N VAL A 14 -9.11 -21.87 -17.98
CA VAL A 14 -9.97 -22.89 -17.34
C VAL A 14 -11.15 -22.20 -16.65
N ARG A 15 -12.34 -22.76 -16.83
CA ARG A 15 -13.59 -22.30 -16.18
C ARG A 15 -13.36 -22.15 -14.67
N VAL A 16 -13.56 -20.95 -14.18
CA VAL A 16 -13.53 -20.64 -12.76
C VAL A 16 -14.77 -21.27 -12.12
N ASP A 17 -14.59 -22.18 -11.17
CA ASP A 17 -15.64 -22.52 -10.20
C ASP A 17 -15.78 -21.29 -9.28
N THR A 18 -16.76 -20.43 -9.59
CA THR A 18 -16.89 -19.11 -9.01
C THR A 18 -17.13 -19.11 -7.51
N GLY A 19 -17.79 -20.14 -6.96
CA GLY A 19 -18.20 -20.14 -5.55
C GLY A 19 -17.07 -20.36 -4.54
N ALA A 20 -16.14 -21.29 -4.79
CA ALA A 20 -15.04 -21.59 -3.87
C ALA A 20 -13.93 -20.54 -3.94
N GLY A 21 -13.62 -20.04 -5.14
CA GLY A 21 -12.63 -18.98 -5.38
C GLY A 21 -13.04 -17.65 -4.76
N GLU A 22 -14.33 -17.30 -4.87
CA GLU A 22 -14.90 -16.10 -4.25
C GLU A 22 -14.71 -16.09 -2.73
N ASN A 23 -14.92 -17.23 -2.09
CA ASN A 23 -14.72 -17.36 -0.65
C ASN A 23 -13.27 -17.12 -0.22
N VAL A 24 -12.27 -17.59 -0.98
CA VAL A 24 -10.84 -17.43 -0.61
C VAL A 24 -10.40 -15.98 -0.72
N VAL A 25 -10.71 -15.28 -1.82
CA VAL A 25 -10.35 -13.86 -1.98
C VAL A 25 -11.05 -13.00 -0.92
N ALA A 26 -12.34 -13.24 -0.67
CA ALA A 26 -13.09 -12.53 0.37
C ALA A 26 -12.51 -12.78 1.77
N ARG A 27 -12.12 -14.03 2.10
CA ARG A 27 -11.45 -14.35 3.37
C ARG A 27 -10.13 -13.59 3.54
N LEU A 28 -9.30 -13.56 2.49
CA LEU A 28 -8.02 -12.84 2.51
C LEU A 28 -8.21 -11.32 2.54
N GLY A 29 -9.28 -10.79 1.94
CA GLY A 29 -9.63 -9.37 1.99
C GLY A 29 -10.24 -8.91 3.32
N SER A 30 -10.85 -9.83 4.10
CA SER A 30 -11.59 -9.51 5.34
C SER A 30 -10.75 -9.63 6.62
N LEU A 31 -9.41 -9.47 6.55
CA LEU A 31 -8.51 -9.57 7.69
C LEU A 31 -8.90 -8.57 8.79
N ARG A 32 -8.98 -9.05 10.03
CA ARG A 32 -9.20 -8.19 11.20
C ARG A 32 -7.96 -7.32 11.43
N GLN A 33 -8.06 -6.08 11.02
CA GLN A 33 -7.03 -5.07 11.27
C GLN A 33 -7.38 -4.31 12.55
N HIS A 34 -6.38 -4.05 13.39
CA HIS A 34 -6.59 -3.23 14.56
C HIS A 34 -6.84 -1.78 14.11
N GLN A 35 -8.09 -1.33 14.26
CA GLN A 35 -8.48 0.06 14.06
C GLN A 35 -8.65 0.73 15.42
N ARG A 36 -7.69 1.53 15.83
CA ARG A 36 -7.83 2.38 17.02
C ARG A 36 -7.61 3.83 16.60
N ASN A 37 -8.60 4.69 16.80
CA ASN A 37 -8.53 6.12 16.50
C ASN A 37 -8.19 6.43 15.02
N GLY A 38 -8.73 5.68 14.07
CA GLY A 38 -8.47 5.88 12.63
C GLY A 38 -7.06 5.48 12.18
N GLN A 39 -6.32 4.73 13.00
CA GLN A 39 -4.98 4.24 12.67
C GLN A 39 -5.08 3.03 11.75
N ARG A 40 -4.35 3.06 10.62
CA ARG A 40 -4.19 1.91 9.72
C ARG A 40 -3.19 0.90 10.28
N SER A 41 -3.38 -0.37 9.98
CA SER A 41 -2.43 -1.44 10.32
C SER A 41 -2.32 -2.43 9.16
N PRO A 42 -1.54 -2.14 8.11
CA PRO A 42 -1.38 -3.03 6.96
C PRO A 42 -0.44 -4.21 7.24
N HIS A 43 -0.03 -4.43 8.48
CA HIS A 43 0.95 -5.46 8.83
C HIS A 43 0.50 -6.87 8.46
N LYS A 44 -0.76 -7.24 8.74
CA LYS A 44 -1.33 -8.54 8.33
C LYS A 44 -1.47 -8.65 6.80
N PRO A 45 -2.03 -7.64 6.09
CA PRO A 45 -1.98 -7.59 4.64
C PRO A 45 -0.59 -7.79 4.05
N LEU A 46 0.45 -7.14 4.58
CA LEU A 46 1.82 -7.31 4.12
C LEU A 46 2.33 -8.75 4.30
N LEU A 47 2.02 -9.39 5.43
CA LEU A 47 2.37 -10.81 5.64
C LEU A 47 1.66 -11.71 4.64
N VAL A 48 0.36 -11.51 4.38
CA VAL A 48 -0.38 -12.31 3.40
C VAL A 48 0.17 -12.07 1.99
N LEU A 49 0.46 -10.84 1.60
CA LEU A 49 1.07 -10.52 0.32
C LEU A 49 2.43 -11.20 0.14
N LEU A 50 3.28 -11.19 1.18
CA LEU A 50 4.55 -11.92 1.17
C LEU A 50 4.36 -13.44 0.99
N ALA A 51 3.35 -14.02 1.65
CA ALA A 51 3.00 -15.44 1.49
C ALA A 51 2.49 -15.75 0.09
N LEU A 52 1.67 -14.87 -0.51
CA LEU A 52 1.19 -14.99 -1.88
C LEU A 52 2.34 -14.91 -2.91
N GLY A 53 3.28 -13.99 -2.71
CA GLY A 53 4.48 -13.88 -3.56
C GLY A 53 5.33 -15.15 -3.53
N ARG A 54 5.55 -15.72 -2.34
CA ARG A 54 6.24 -17.00 -2.22
C ARG A 54 5.48 -18.15 -2.89
N LEU A 55 4.17 -18.21 -2.66
CA LEU A 55 3.31 -19.22 -3.27
C LEU A 55 3.38 -19.16 -4.81
N ALA A 56 3.34 -17.96 -5.38
CA ALA A 56 3.49 -17.77 -6.83
C ALA A 56 4.87 -18.17 -7.33
N ALA A 57 5.93 -17.84 -6.60
CA ALA A 57 7.32 -18.07 -7.03
C ALA A 57 7.75 -19.55 -6.92
N ILE A 58 7.41 -20.22 -5.81
CA ILE A 58 7.94 -21.56 -5.49
C ILE A 58 6.87 -22.62 -5.21
N GLY A 59 5.58 -22.28 -5.34
CA GLY A 59 4.47 -23.21 -5.11
C GLY A 59 4.23 -23.55 -3.63
N SER A 60 4.76 -22.75 -2.70
CA SER A 60 4.54 -22.91 -1.26
C SER A 60 4.58 -21.57 -0.55
N SER A 61 3.63 -21.36 0.37
CA SER A 61 3.56 -20.18 1.22
C SER A 61 4.40 -20.30 2.50
N GLN A 62 5.04 -21.46 2.73
CA GLN A 62 5.85 -21.71 3.93
C GLN A 62 6.90 -20.62 4.12
N LEU A 63 6.90 -19.99 5.29
CA LEU A 63 7.75 -18.88 5.66
C LEU A 63 8.38 -19.13 7.04
N PRO A 64 9.62 -19.62 7.11
CA PRO A 64 10.34 -19.74 8.36
C PRO A 64 10.52 -18.38 9.04
N TRP A 65 10.39 -18.34 10.37
CA TRP A 65 10.54 -17.09 11.13
C TRP A 65 11.88 -16.40 10.86
N SER A 66 12.96 -17.17 10.72
CA SER A 66 14.29 -16.62 10.42
C SER A 66 14.36 -15.79 9.12
N VAL A 67 13.43 -16.05 8.18
CA VAL A 67 13.28 -15.27 6.96
C VAL A 67 12.22 -14.17 7.15
N ALA A 68 11.11 -14.53 7.79
CA ALA A 68 9.99 -13.61 8.00
C ALA A 68 10.39 -12.37 8.80
N GLU A 69 11.24 -12.52 9.82
CA GLU A 69 11.60 -11.46 10.75
C GLU A 69 12.19 -10.24 10.04
N SER A 70 13.20 -10.43 9.19
CA SER A 70 13.85 -9.33 8.46
C SER A 70 12.97 -8.80 7.34
N VAL A 71 12.50 -9.68 6.45
CA VAL A 71 11.73 -9.26 5.26
C VAL A 71 10.45 -8.54 5.64
N LEU A 72 9.70 -9.08 6.60
CA LEU A 72 8.46 -8.44 7.03
C LEU A 72 8.72 -7.14 7.82
N ALA A 73 9.82 -7.06 8.60
CA ALA A 73 10.20 -5.82 9.26
C ALA A 73 10.55 -4.72 8.26
N GLU A 74 11.25 -5.04 7.17
CA GLU A 74 11.54 -4.12 6.07
C GLU A 74 10.26 -3.64 5.38
N LEU A 75 9.37 -4.57 4.99
CA LEU A 75 8.07 -4.23 4.40
C LEU A 75 7.22 -3.33 5.31
N ILE A 76 7.21 -3.59 6.61
CA ILE A 76 6.48 -2.76 7.58
C ILE A 76 7.14 -1.39 7.72
N ALA A 77 8.46 -1.30 7.71
CA ALA A 77 9.18 -0.02 7.80
C ALA A 77 8.94 0.85 6.56
N GLU A 78 8.89 0.22 5.39
CA GLU A 78 8.71 0.92 4.12
C GLU A 78 7.23 1.29 3.87
N PHE A 79 6.30 0.35 4.02
CA PHE A 79 4.91 0.53 3.63
C PHE A 79 3.94 0.68 4.82
N GLY A 80 4.39 0.37 6.02
CA GLY A 80 3.59 0.52 7.24
C GLY A 80 3.48 1.97 7.71
N PRO A 81 2.61 2.25 8.70
CA PRO A 81 2.54 3.55 9.35
C PRO A 81 3.82 3.82 10.16
N PRO A 82 4.14 5.08 10.44
CA PRO A 82 5.30 5.43 11.25
C PRO A 82 5.22 4.80 12.65
N SER A 83 6.37 4.39 13.18
CA SER A 83 6.46 3.88 14.54
C SER A 83 6.27 5.03 15.55
N ARG A 84 5.36 4.86 16.50
CA ARG A 84 5.12 5.85 17.56
C ARG A 84 6.23 5.94 18.60
N THR A 85 7.03 4.90 18.72
CA THR A 85 8.10 4.80 19.70
C THR A 85 9.48 5.06 19.13
N GLY A 86 9.57 5.36 17.83
CA GLY A 86 10.84 5.44 17.10
C GLY A 86 11.56 4.09 16.95
N ARG A 87 11.07 3.01 17.56
CA ARG A 87 11.63 1.67 17.46
C ARG A 87 11.06 0.95 16.23
N ALA A 88 11.82 0.01 15.67
CA ALA A 88 11.33 -0.88 14.62
C ALA A 88 10.06 -1.61 15.08
N GLN A 89 9.05 -1.67 14.20
CA GLN A 89 7.82 -2.39 14.49
C GLN A 89 8.06 -3.90 14.38
N SER A 90 7.54 -4.66 15.33
CA SER A 90 7.81 -6.10 15.40
C SER A 90 7.05 -6.88 14.33
N ALA A 91 7.77 -7.65 13.53
CA ALA A 91 7.22 -8.63 12.60
C ALA A 91 6.48 -9.78 13.33
N ALA A 92 6.79 -10.03 14.61
CA ALA A 92 6.14 -11.07 15.40
C ALA A 92 4.64 -10.82 15.59
N TYR A 93 4.23 -9.56 15.61
CA TYR A 93 2.83 -9.18 15.78
C TYR A 93 1.93 -9.74 14.65
N PRO A 94 2.10 -9.39 13.37
CA PRO A 94 1.28 -9.97 12.32
C PRO A 94 1.51 -11.47 12.17
N PHE A 95 2.74 -11.96 12.34
CA PHE A 95 3.10 -13.37 12.18
C PHE A 95 2.35 -14.30 13.14
N THR A 96 2.17 -13.89 14.40
CA THR A 96 1.44 -14.68 15.39
C THR A 96 -0.07 -14.41 15.38
N ARG A 97 -0.50 -13.16 15.18
CA ARG A 97 -1.91 -12.77 15.29
C ARG A 97 -2.75 -13.08 14.07
N LEU A 98 -2.15 -13.27 12.91
CA LEU A 98 -2.89 -13.63 11.68
C LEU A 98 -3.60 -14.99 11.83
N ARG A 99 -3.16 -15.86 12.74
CA ARG A 99 -3.84 -17.12 13.09
C ARG A 99 -5.33 -16.92 13.44
N ALA A 100 -5.64 -15.82 14.15
CA ALA A 100 -7.00 -15.52 14.59
C ALA A 100 -7.96 -15.20 13.43
N ASP A 101 -7.45 -14.93 12.22
CA ASP A 101 -8.25 -14.68 11.02
C ASP A 101 -8.57 -15.96 10.24
N GLY A 102 -8.03 -17.12 10.67
CA GLY A 102 -8.29 -18.41 10.05
C GLY A 102 -7.66 -18.61 8.67
N VAL A 103 -6.74 -17.74 8.25
CA VAL A 103 -6.04 -17.79 6.96
C VAL A 103 -4.55 -18.13 7.07
N TRP A 104 -4.05 -18.27 8.31
CA TRP A 104 -2.65 -18.48 8.63
C TRP A 104 -2.47 -19.51 9.74
N VAL A 105 -1.53 -20.40 9.60
CA VAL A 105 -1.18 -21.40 10.60
C VAL A 105 0.31 -21.37 10.91
N LEU A 106 0.65 -21.78 12.12
CA LEU A 106 2.03 -22.02 12.53
C LEU A 106 2.23 -23.51 12.78
N ASP A 107 3.42 -24.02 12.49
CA ASP A 107 3.78 -25.43 12.69
C ASP A 107 3.86 -25.84 14.16
N ARG A 108 3.88 -24.87 15.07
CA ARG A 108 3.86 -25.10 16.53
C ARG A 108 3.21 -23.94 17.28
N ASP A 109 2.69 -24.24 18.46
CA ASP A 109 2.10 -23.19 19.30
C ASP A 109 3.19 -22.40 20.02
N VAL A 110 3.06 -21.07 19.97
CA VAL A 110 4.00 -20.11 20.55
C VAL A 110 3.26 -18.93 21.12
N ALA A 111 3.88 -18.28 22.12
CA ALA A 111 3.37 -17.05 22.70
C ALA A 111 3.23 -15.95 21.64
N MET A 112 2.11 -15.20 21.70
CA MET A 112 1.84 -14.12 20.77
C MET A 112 2.81 -12.94 20.96
N ASP A 113 3.09 -12.24 19.87
CA ASP A 113 3.80 -10.95 19.83
C ASP A 113 5.27 -10.99 20.28
N LEU A 114 5.83 -12.16 20.52
CA LEU A 114 7.21 -12.32 20.99
C LEU A 114 8.10 -12.97 19.94
N ALA A 115 9.14 -12.25 19.49
CA ALA A 115 10.12 -12.74 18.52
C ALA A 115 11.01 -13.88 19.10
N GLY A 116 11.38 -13.77 20.39
CA GLY A 116 12.25 -14.74 21.03
C GLY A 116 11.75 -16.19 21.01
N PRO A 117 10.50 -16.51 21.38
CA PRO A 117 9.92 -17.84 21.24
C PRO A 117 9.89 -18.32 19.78
N LEU A 118 9.55 -17.45 18.82
CA LEU A 118 9.53 -17.77 17.39
C LEU A 118 10.92 -18.21 16.89
N ALA A 119 11.96 -17.49 17.28
CA ALA A 119 13.34 -17.79 16.90
C ALA A 119 13.86 -19.08 17.55
N ARG A 120 13.70 -19.22 18.90
CA ARG A 120 14.19 -20.41 19.61
C ARG A 120 13.53 -21.72 19.16
N SER A 121 12.27 -21.65 18.78
CA SER A 121 11.51 -22.80 18.34
C SER A 121 11.56 -23.02 16.81
N HIS A 122 12.31 -22.22 16.06
CA HIS A 122 12.40 -22.32 14.59
C HIS A 122 11.04 -22.41 13.92
N VAL A 123 10.11 -21.54 14.32
CA VAL A 123 8.71 -21.60 13.89
C VAL A 123 8.59 -21.29 12.40
N THR A 124 7.75 -22.05 11.71
CA THR A 124 7.35 -21.81 10.32
C THR A 124 5.87 -21.48 10.28
N GLY A 125 5.51 -20.39 9.59
CA GLY A 125 4.14 -20.05 9.27
C GLY A 125 3.82 -20.32 7.81
N GLN A 126 2.54 -20.54 7.51
CA GLN A 126 2.06 -20.71 6.14
C GLN A 126 0.58 -20.33 6.04
N LEU A 127 0.10 -20.13 4.82
CA LEU A 127 -1.34 -20.01 4.59
C LEU A 127 -2.04 -21.26 5.10
N GLU A 128 -3.27 -21.09 5.58
CA GLU A 128 -4.09 -22.23 5.99
C GLU A 128 -4.20 -23.21 4.82
N PRO A 129 -4.04 -24.54 5.04
CA PRO A 129 -3.92 -25.52 3.95
C PRO A 129 -5.06 -25.51 2.92
N SER A 130 -6.30 -25.23 3.32
CA SER A 130 -7.42 -25.14 2.37
C SER A 130 -7.32 -23.88 1.50
N VAL A 131 -6.83 -22.76 2.05
CA VAL A 131 -6.57 -21.52 1.33
C VAL A 131 -5.44 -21.74 0.31
N GLU A 132 -4.31 -22.30 0.76
CA GLU A 132 -3.17 -22.57 -0.12
C GLU A 132 -3.54 -23.53 -1.25
N SER A 133 -4.25 -24.63 -0.95
CA SER A 133 -4.71 -25.59 -1.96
C SER A 133 -5.64 -24.96 -3.01
N ALA A 134 -6.55 -24.10 -2.58
CA ALA A 134 -7.45 -23.41 -3.50
C ALA A 134 -6.69 -22.42 -4.42
N LEU A 135 -5.70 -21.70 -3.88
CA LEU A 135 -4.86 -20.77 -4.65
C LEU A 135 -3.96 -21.54 -5.65
N LEU A 136 -3.44 -22.70 -5.27
CA LEU A 136 -2.66 -23.55 -6.16
C LEU A 136 -3.52 -24.20 -7.26
N ALA A 137 -4.75 -24.59 -6.94
CA ALA A 137 -5.71 -25.11 -7.91
C ALA A 137 -6.15 -24.05 -8.93
N GLN A 138 -6.21 -22.78 -8.53
CA GLN A 138 -6.63 -21.65 -9.36
C GLN A 138 -5.68 -20.44 -9.18
N PRO A 139 -4.47 -20.45 -9.77
CA PRO A 139 -3.47 -19.39 -9.58
C PRO A 139 -3.92 -17.97 -9.96
N ALA A 140 -4.93 -17.80 -10.78
CA ALA A 140 -5.53 -16.47 -11.03
C ALA A 140 -6.08 -15.82 -9.74
N LEU A 141 -6.45 -16.64 -8.74
CA LEU A 141 -6.89 -16.15 -7.43
C LEU A 141 -5.76 -15.49 -6.63
N ILE A 142 -4.49 -15.85 -6.88
CA ILE A 142 -3.33 -15.20 -6.25
C ILE A 142 -3.30 -13.72 -6.65
N GLY A 143 -3.40 -13.44 -7.95
CA GLY A 143 -3.46 -12.07 -8.47
C GLY A 143 -4.69 -11.30 -7.97
N ALA A 144 -5.87 -11.94 -7.95
CA ALA A 144 -7.09 -11.33 -7.43
C ALA A 144 -7.00 -10.99 -5.94
N ALA A 145 -6.48 -11.90 -5.11
CA ALA A 145 -6.28 -11.67 -3.68
C ALA A 145 -5.21 -10.60 -3.41
N ALA A 146 -4.11 -10.61 -4.16
CA ALA A 146 -3.07 -9.60 -4.06
C ALA A 146 -3.60 -8.21 -4.43
N ARG A 147 -4.36 -8.09 -5.54
CA ARG A 147 -5.01 -6.84 -5.95
C ARG A 147 -5.95 -6.33 -4.87
N GLU A 148 -6.83 -7.17 -4.34
CA GLU A 148 -7.77 -6.80 -3.26
C GLU A 148 -7.01 -6.25 -2.04
N LEU A 149 -5.96 -6.95 -1.61
CA LEU A 149 -5.15 -6.54 -0.47
C LEU A 149 -4.43 -5.20 -0.69
N VAL A 150 -3.81 -4.98 -1.86
CA VAL A 150 -3.10 -3.73 -2.09
C VAL A 150 -4.04 -2.55 -2.26
N MET A 151 -5.14 -2.72 -3.00
CA MET A 151 -6.11 -1.64 -3.26
C MET A 151 -6.90 -1.24 -2.02
N SER A 152 -7.11 -2.17 -1.09
CA SER A 152 -7.80 -1.90 0.18
C SER A 152 -6.88 -1.28 1.25
N ASN A 153 -5.54 -1.37 1.11
CA ASN A 153 -4.61 -1.00 2.17
C ASN A 153 -3.58 0.05 1.77
N PHE A 154 -3.43 0.36 0.49
CA PHE A 154 -2.42 1.28 -0.01
C PHE A 154 -3.00 2.22 -1.07
N PRO A 155 -2.41 3.41 -1.28
CA PRO A 155 -2.76 4.26 -2.40
C PRO A 155 -2.29 3.62 -3.73
N GLU A 156 -2.93 4.00 -4.82
CA GLU A 156 -2.61 3.46 -6.16
C GLU A 156 -1.16 3.69 -6.57
N THR A 157 -0.57 4.79 -6.11
CA THR A 157 0.83 5.15 -6.37
C THR A 157 1.82 4.20 -5.70
N VAL A 158 1.47 3.61 -4.55
CA VAL A 158 2.35 2.73 -3.76
C VAL A 158 2.05 1.25 -4.00
N ALA A 159 0.84 0.91 -4.42
CA ALA A 159 0.42 -0.47 -4.65
C ALA A 159 1.38 -1.28 -5.55
N PRO A 160 1.90 -0.74 -6.68
CA PRO A 160 2.89 -1.45 -7.50
C PRO A 160 4.18 -1.79 -6.75
N ASP A 161 4.70 -0.86 -5.93
CA ASP A 161 5.94 -1.10 -5.19
C ASP A 161 5.77 -2.18 -4.12
N VAL A 162 4.60 -2.22 -3.46
CA VAL A 162 4.28 -3.28 -2.50
C VAL A 162 4.27 -4.64 -3.19
N LEU A 163 3.68 -4.73 -4.40
CA LEU A 163 3.65 -5.98 -5.17
C LEU A 163 5.07 -6.41 -5.59
N ASP A 164 5.87 -5.48 -6.13
CA ASP A 164 7.26 -5.76 -6.50
C ASP A 164 8.09 -6.22 -5.29
N ALA A 165 7.93 -5.57 -4.14
CA ALA A 165 8.65 -5.90 -2.91
C ALA A 165 8.33 -7.30 -2.37
N VAL A 166 7.15 -7.84 -2.65
CA VAL A 166 6.76 -9.22 -2.28
C VAL A 166 6.96 -10.23 -3.41
N GLY A 167 7.52 -9.82 -4.55
CA GLY A 167 7.84 -10.70 -5.69
C GLY A 167 6.65 -11.02 -6.61
N LEU A 168 5.61 -10.18 -6.62
CA LEU A 168 4.47 -10.27 -7.53
C LEU A 168 4.61 -9.21 -8.64
N ASP A 169 4.43 -9.58 -9.91
CA ASP A 169 4.44 -8.62 -11.02
C ASP A 169 3.17 -7.74 -10.97
N PRO A 170 3.29 -6.42 -10.78
CA PRO A 170 2.13 -5.53 -10.72
C PRO A 170 1.29 -5.56 -12.01
N ARG A 171 1.93 -5.74 -13.16
CA ARG A 171 1.23 -5.79 -14.46
C ARG A 171 0.32 -7.01 -14.54
N GLU A 172 0.79 -8.16 -14.08
CA GLU A 172 0.00 -9.40 -14.05
C GLU A 172 -1.15 -9.28 -13.04
N VAL A 173 -0.88 -8.75 -11.84
CA VAL A 173 -1.89 -8.56 -10.78
C VAL A 173 -3.00 -7.61 -11.22
N PHE A 174 -2.67 -6.50 -11.88
CA PHE A 174 -3.68 -5.55 -12.33
C PHE A 174 -4.42 -6.02 -13.59
N ALA A 175 -3.74 -6.69 -14.54
CA ALA A 175 -4.38 -7.26 -15.73
C ALA A 175 -5.34 -8.42 -15.39
N ALA A 176 -5.01 -9.27 -14.42
CA ALA A 176 -5.87 -10.36 -13.97
C ALA A 176 -7.21 -9.84 -13.39
N GLY A 177 -7.21 -8.65 -12.81
CA GLY A 177 -8.42 -8.02 -12.26
C GLY A 177 -9.42 -7.55 -13.30
N ASP A 178 -8.99 -7.24 -14.52
CA ASP A 178 -9.88 -6.84 -15.62
C ASP A 178 -10.53 -8.06 -16.29
N LEU A 179 -9.91 -9.24 -16.18
CA LEU A 179 -10.44 -10.50 -16.73
C LEU A 179 -11.43 -11.18 -15.77
N LEU A 180 -11.29 -10.97 -14.49
CA LEU A 180 -12.22 -11.40 -13.46
C LEU A 180 -13.06 -10.17 -13.09
N ALA A 181 -14.13 -9.88 -13.84
CA ALA A 181 -15.16 -8.91 -13.44
C ALA A 181 -15.77 -9.38 -12.11
N TRP A 182 -15.10 -9.07 -11.01
CA TRP A 182 -15.47 -9.47 -9.66
C TRP A 182 -16.66 -8.66 -9.21
N PRO A 183 -17.85 -9.27 -9.00
CA PRO A 183 -19.02 -8.53 -8.54
C PRO A 183 -18.90 -7.96 -7.13
N GLY A 184 -17.86 -8.39 -6.37
CA GLY A 184 -17.56 -7.96 -5.00
C GLY A 184 -16.40 -6.99 -4.87
N GLY A 185 -15.88 -6.45 -5.95
CA GLY A 185 -14.72 -5.55 -5.99
C GLY A 185 -14.95 -4.18 -5.41
N ALA A 186 -15.35 -4.12 -4.17
CA ALA A 186 -15.17 -3.01 -3.24
C ALA A 186 -15.57 -3.49 -1.84
N LEU A 187 -14.69 -4.13 -1.10
CA LEU A 187 -14.91 -4.35 0.33
C LEU A 187 -15.12 -3.03 1.11
N THR A 188 -14.79 -1.89 0.52
CA THR A 188 -15.12 -0.59 1.10
C THR A 188 -16.51 -0.09 0.76
N GLY A 189 -17.25 -0.72 -0.16
CA GLY A 189 -18.59 -0.27 -0.61
C GLY A 189 -18.62 1.16 -1.18
N ARG A 190 -17.49 1.88 -1.19
CA ARG A 190 -17.40 3.27 -1.61
C ARG A 190 -17.02 3.33 -3.09
N LYS A 191 -17.89 3.94 -3.87
CA LYS A 191 -17.64 4.23 -5.27
C LYS A 191 -16.85 5.52 -5.40
N ARG A 192 -15.75 5.52 -6.18
CA ARG A 192 -15.00 6.74 -6.50
C ARG A 192 -15.85 7.67 -7.35
N ASP A 193 -15.70 8.97 -7.10
CA ASP A 193 -16.26 10.00 -7.97
C ASP A 193 -15.35 10.21 -9.19
N PRO A 194 -15.78 9.84 -10.41
CA PRO A 194 -14.95 9.98 -11.60
C PRO A 194 -14.60 11.43 -11.94
N GLY A 195 -15.40 12.40 -11.48
CA GLY A 195 -15.17 13.82 -11.68
C GLY A 195 -14.20 14.46 -10.68
N TRP A 196 -13.87 13.76 -9.59
CA TRP A 196 -13.04 14.32 -8.52
C TRP A 196 -11.66 14.74 -9.00
N ARG A 197 -10.99 13.88 -9.79
CA ARG A 197 -9.67 14.21 -10.35
C ARG A 197 -9.68 15.53 -11.10
N LEU A 198 -10.65 15.73 -11.98
CA LEU A 198 -10.73 16.96 -12.78
C LEU A 198 -10.90 18.19 -11.88
N ARG A 199 -11.81 18.12 -10.91
CA ARG A 199 -12.03 19.23 -9.95
C ARG A 199 -10.79 19.57 -9.16
N VAL A 200 -10.04 18.57 -8.69
CA VAL A 200 -8.76 18.81 -7.99
C VAL A 200 -7.75 19.49 -8.92
N LEU A 201 -7.56 18.99 -10.13
CA LEU A 201 -6.62 19.60 -11.07
C LEU A 201 -6.99 21.05 -11.41
N GLU A 202 -8.27 21.34 -11.59
CA GLU A 202 -8.76 22.70 -11.86
C GLU A 202 -8.58 23.63 -10.65
N ALA A 203 -8.86 23.12 -9.45
CA ALA A 203 -8.69 23.88 -8.21
C ALA A 203 -7.23 24.31 -7.99
N TRP A 204 -6.27 23.51 -8.42
CA TRP A 204 -4.82 23.78 -8.33
C TRP A 204 -4.22 24.29 -9.65
N ASP A 205 -5.04 24.80 -10.57
CA ASP A 205 -4.61 25.38 -11.86
C ASP A 205 -3.74 24.44 -12.70
N ARG A 206 -3.99 23.11 -12.57
CA ARG A 206 -3.23 22.06 -13.23
C ARG A 206 -1.71 22.11 -12.95
N GLN A 207 -1.32 22.60 -11.80
CA GLN A 207 0.06 22.71 -11.32
C GLN A 207 0.29 21.86 -10.09
N CYS A 208 1.51 21.39 -9.92
CA CYS A 208 1.91 20.73 -8.69
C CYS A 208 1.90 21.71 -7.50
N ALA A 209 1.09 21.44 -6.49
CA ALA A 209 0.98 22.28 -5.30
C ALA A 209 2.31 22.46 -4.55
N PHE A 210 3.27 21.52 -4.69
CA PHE A 210 4.56 21.58 -4.00
C PHE A 210 5.63 22.32 -4.80
N CYS A 211 5.79 22.04 -6.10
CA CYS A 211 6.88 22.60 -6.89
C CYS A 211 6.45 23.54 -8.02
N GLY A 212 5.16 23.60 -8.33
CA GLY A 212 4.65 24.42 -9.42
C GLY A 212 4.83 23.80 -10.81
N TYR A 213 5.26 22.53 -10.93
CA TYR A 213 5.33 21.86 -12.24
C TYR A 213 3.96 21.85 -12.92
N ASP A 214 3.90 22.27 -14.18
CA ASP A 214 2.69 22.50 -14.98
C ASP A 214 2.76 21.88 -16.38
N GLY A 215 3.60 20.87 -16.59
CA GLY A 215 3.88 20.26 -17.90
C GLY A 215 2.62 19.83 -18.63
N GLN A 216 2.54 20.16 -19.93
CA GLN A 216 1.42 19.84 -20.79
C GLN A 216 1.89 19.26 -22.14
N PHE A 217 1.06 18.39 -22.69
CA PHE A 217 1.18 17.92 -24.07
C PHE A 217 -0.17 18.10 -24.78
N ALA A 218 -0.19 18.86 -25.86
CA ALA A 218 -1.41 19.18 -26.61
C ALA A 218 -2.56 19.69 -25.72
N GLY A 219 -2.25 20.52 -24.70
CA GLY A 219 -3.22 21.09 -23.77
C GLY A 219 -3.67 20.16 -22.64
N ALA A 220 -3.24 18.92 -22.65
CA ALA A 220 -3.50 17.98 -21.55
C ALA A 220 -2.34 18.00 -20.54
N SER A 221 -2.64 18.02 -19.23
CA SER A 221 -1.63 17.94 -18.17
C SER A 221 -0.90 16.61 -18.23
N VAL A 222 0.43 16.64 -18.19
CA VAL A 222 1.31 15.47 -18.18
C VAL A 222 1.96 15.36 -16.82
N ALA A 223 1.92 14.16 -16.23
CA ALA A 223 2.50 13.84 -14.92
C ALA A 223 1.97 14.75 -13.78
N ILE A 224 0.73 15.24 -13.88
CA ILE A 224 -0.02 15.87 -12.78
C ILE A 224 -1.19 14.98 -12.40
N GLU A 225 -1.27 14.65 -11.13
CA GLU A 225 -2.20 13.70 -10.55
C GLU A 225 -2.99 14.33 -9.41
N ALA A 226 -4.20 13.83 -9.15
CA ALA A 226 -4.99 14.22 -8.00
C ALA A 226 -4.62 13.28 -6.82
N ALA A 227 -3.96 13.82 -5.83
CA ALA A 227 -3.53 13.13 -4.62
C ALA A 227 -4.55 13.32 -3.50
N HIS A 228 -4.93 12.23 -2.81
CA HIS A 228 -5.70 12.32 -1.58
C HIS A 228 -4.78 12.62 -0.40
N VAL A 229 -5.08 13.63 0.39
CA VAL A 229 -4.35 13.91 1.64
C VAL A 229 -4.61 12.79 2.67
N ARG A 230 -5.87 12.45 2.88
CA ARG A 230 -6.25 11.20 3.57
C ARG A 230 -6.64 10.18 2.53
N TRP A 231 -5.93 9.07 2.49
CA TRP A 231 -6.12 8.03 1.48
C TRP A 231 -7.55 7.51 1.38
N PHE A 232 -8.02 7.31 0.16
CA PHE A 232 -9.35 6.77 -0.11
C PHE A 232 -9.57 5.41 0.55
N ALA A 233 -8.60 4.51 0.51
CA ALA A 233 -8.61 3.21 1.18
C ALA A 233 -8.86 3.31 2.70
N PHE A 234 -8.54 4.45 3.31
CA PHE A 234 -8.75 4.72 4.75
C PHE A 234 -9.85 5.76 5.00
N GLY A 235 -10.84 5.81 4.14
CA GLY A 235 -12.03 6.62 4.32
C GLY A 235 -11.84 8.10 3.97
N GLY A 236 -10.78 8.48 3.27
CA GLY A 236 -10.63 9.83 2.72
C GLY A 236 -11.71 10.09 1.66
N PRO A 237 -12.47 11.19 1.74
CA PRO A 237 -13.53 11.50 0.78
C PRO A 237 -12.97 12.02 -0.55
N ASP A 238 -13.75 11.87 -1.63
CA ASP A 238 -13.54 12.54 -2.92
C ASP A 238 -14.07 13.98 -2.85
N SER A 239 -13.55 14.76 -1.88
CA SER A 239 -13.90 16.18 -1.68
C SER A 239 -12.73 17.08 -2.03
N ALA A 240 -12.99 18.36 -2.28
CA ALA A 240 -11.97 19.33 -2.66
C ALA A 240 -10.96 19.59 -1.52
N ASP A 241 -11.42 19.53 -0.27
CA ASP A 241 -10.61 19.71 0.93
C ASP A 241 -9.79 18.47 1.33
N ASN A 242 -9.86 17.41 0.52
CA ASN A 242 -9.01 16.23 0.64
C ASN A 242 -8.11 16.02 -0.59
N GLY A 243 -8.02 17.01 -1.48
CA GLY A 243 -7.31 16.90 -2.76
C GLY A 243 -6.16 17.87 -2.92
N LEU A 244 -5.03 17.38 -3.43
CA LEU A 244 -3.89 18.16 -3.91
C LEU A 244 -3.59 17.75 -5.35
N ALA A 245 -3.29 18.72 -6.24
CA ALA A 245 -2.66 18.38 -7.50
C ALA A 245 -1.15 18.27 -7.26
N LEU A 246 -0.57 17.11 -7.55
CA LEU A 246 0.86 16.86 -7.38
C LEU A 246 1.45 16.28 -8.67
N CYS A 247 2.71 16.60 -8.98
CA CYS A 247 3.40 15.85 -10.02
C CYS A 247 3.69 14.43 -9.51
N SER A 248 3.86 13.48 -10.43
CA SER A 248 4.03 12.06 -10.10
C SER A 248 5.16 11.79 -9.09
N LEU A 249 6.26 12.57 -9.13
CA LEU A 249 7.33 12.46 -8.15
C LEU A 249 6.87 12.86 -6.75
N HIS A 250 6.25 14.04 -6.63
CA HIS A 250 5.83 14.55 -5.33
C HIS A 250 4.64 13.79 -4.76
N HIS A 251 3.74 13.29 -5.60
CA HIS A 251 2.66 12.39 -5.19
C HIS A 251 3.22 11.11 -4.57
N LYS A 252 4.20 10.49 -5.24
CA LYS A 252 4.86 9.29 -4.73
C LYS A 252 5.57 9.53 -3.39
N LEU A 253 6.34 10.61 -3.29
CA LEU A 253 7.05 10.95 -2.05
C LEU A 253 6.08 11.29 -0.90
N PHE A 254 4.95 11.92 -1.21
CA PHE A 254 3.88 12.21 -0.25
C PHE A 254 3.23 10.92 0.27
N ASP A 255 2.85 10.02 -0.62
CA ASP A 255 2.25 8.74 -0.24
C ASP A 255 3.22 7.79 0.48
N LEU A 256 4.52 7.86 0.20
CA LEU A 256 5.56 7.13 0.94
C LEU A 256 5.93 7.79 2.28
N GLY A 257 5.43 8.99 2.55
CA GLY A 257 5.66 9.71 3.80
C GLY A 257 7.01 10.41 3.90
N MET A 258 7.66 10.68 2.76
CA MET A 258 8.88 11.50 2.71
C MET A 258 8.55 12.99 2.70
N LEU A 259 7.34 13.33 2.25
CA LEU A 259 6.76 14.67 2.29
C LEU A 259 5.47 14.65 3.10
N GLU A 260 5.17 15.74 3.77
CA GLU A 260 3.87 16.03 4.36
C GLU A 260 3.49 17.49 4.16
N LEU A 261 2.24 17.78 4.49
CA LEU A 261 1.73 19.14 4.61
C LEU A 261 1.37 19.36 6.09
N ASN A 262 1.88 20.41 6.71
CA ASN A 262 1.47 20.76 8.06
C ASN A 262 0.15 21.57 8.06
N THR A 263 -0.41 21.81 9.24
CA THR A 263 -1.70 22.50 9.39
C THR A 263 -1.64 23.99 9.00
N SER A 264 -0.45 24.57 8.85
CA SER A 264 -0.23 25.91 8.32
C SER A 264 -0.09 25.91 6.79
N LEU A 265 -0.33 24.78 6.13
CA LEU A 265 -0.15 24.56 4.69
C LEU A 265 1.29 24.77 4.22
N THR A 266 2.24 24.39 5.03
CA THR A 266 3.67 24.41 4.71
C THR A 266 4.13 22.98 4.42
N VAL A 267 4.91 22.81 3.37
CA VAL A 267 5.50 21.52 3.01
C VAL A 267 6.59 21.16 4.01
N VAL A 268 6.57 19.93 4.50
CA VAL A 268 7.57 19.39 5.41
C VAL A 268 8.27 18.22 4.74
N VAL A 269 9.60 18.25 4.73
CA VAL A 269 10.44 17.14 4.25
C VAL A 269 10.89 16.32 5.45
N SER A 270 10.84 15.00 5.32
CA SER A 270 11.31 14.06 6.35
C SER A 270 12.83 14.09 6.48
N ALA A 271 13.36 14.10 7.70
CA ALA A 271 14.78 13.90 7.98
C ALA A 271 15.31 12.52 7.54
N ARG A 272 14.42 11.56 7.24
CA ARG A 272 14.78 10.25 6.68
C ARG A 272 15.00 10.28 5.17
N PHE A 273 14.54 11.33 4.49
CA PHE A 273 14.81 11.48 3.06
C PHE A 273 16.30 11.73 2.83
N SER A 274 16.90 11.05 1.88
CA SER A 274 18.29 11.26 1.50
C SER A 274 18.47 11.30 -0.01
N ALA A 275 19.24 12.26 -0.50
CA ALA A 275 19.56 12.40 -1.91
C ALA A 275 20.98 12.92 -2.11
N ARG A 276 21.65 12.46 -3.17
CA ARG A 276 23.04 12.82 -3.51
C ARG A 276 23.15 13.70 -4.74
N THR A 277 22.28 13.50 -5.72
CA THR A 277 22.29 14.26 -6.98
C THR A 277 21.58 15.60 -6.81
N LEU A 278 21.87 16.56 -7.70
CA LEU A 278 21.23 17.87 -7.69
C LEU A 278 19.69 17.74 -7.82
N ALA A 279 19.21 16.88 -8.73
CA ALA A 279 17.80 16.66 -8.91
C ALA A 279 17.10 16.10 -7.67
N GLY A 280 17.73 15.15 -6.98
CA GLY A 280 17.18 14.61 -5.73
C GLY A 280 17.25 15.63 -4.59
N ARG A 281 18.30 16.46 -4.54
CA ARG A 281 18.48 17.50 -3.50
C ARG A 281 17.47 18.63 -3.61
N ALA A 282 16.89 18.87 -4.79
CA ALA A 282 15.82 19.85 -4.97
C ALA A 282 14.55 19.55 -4.13
N ILE A 283 14.40 18.33 -3.61
CA ILE A 283 13.33 18.00 -2.67
C ILE A 283 13.51 18.72 -1.34
N TYR A 284 14.76 18.95 -0.88
CA TYR A 284 15.01 19.69 0.36
C TYR A 284 14.54 21.15 0.27
N ASP A 285 14.58 21.75 -0.93
CA ASP A 285 14.15 23.13 -1.18
C ASP A 285 12.61 23.32 -1.02
N LEU A 286 11.87 22.22 -0.90
CA LEU A 286 10.44 22.24 -0.60
C LEU A 286 10.17 22.48 0.90
N HIS A 287 11.15 22.17 1.77
CA HIS A 287 10.94 22.31 3.21
C HIS A 287 10.68 23.77 3.59
N GLY A 288 9.62 24.00 4.34
CA GLY A 288 9.20 25.34 4.71
C GLY A 288 8.44 26.13 3.63
N ARG A 289 8.27 25.57 2.42
CA ARG A 289 7.52 26.24 1.35
C ARG A 289 6.02 26.21 1.65
N GLU A 290 5.41 27.41 1.63
CA GLU A 290 3.96 27.53 1.78
C GLU A 290 3.22 27.20 0.48
N LEU A 291 2.07 26.53 0.61
CA LEU A 291 1.18 26.31 -0.52
C LEU A 291 0.42 27.61 -0.85
N SER A 292 0.33 27.90 -2.14
CA SER A 292 -0.42 29.05 -2.66
C SER A 292 -1.57 28.56 -3.56
N PRO A 293 -2.68 28.05 -2.98
CA PRO A 293 -3.84 27.65 -3.77
C PRO A 293 -4.48 28.86 -4.45
N ARG A 294 -5.15 28.63 -5.58
CA ARG A 294 -5.93 29.69 -6.23
C ARG A 294 -6.95 30.29 -5.26
N PRO A 295 -7.27 31.56 -5.39
CA PRO A 295 -8.38 32.16 -4.64
C PRO A 295 -9.66 31.37 -4.83
N GLY A 296 -10.34 31.04 -3.74
CA GLY A 296 -11.56 30.20 -3.75
C GLY A 296 -11.32 28.70 -3.76
N THR A 297 -10.08 28.23 -3.88
CA THR A 297 -9.76 26.80 -3.71
C THR A 297 -9.96 26.37 -2.27
N ALA A 298 -10.67 25.26 -2.07
CA ALA A 298 -10.79 24.66 -0.74
C ALA A 298 -9.41 24.21 -0.26
N ARG A 299 -9.03 24.66 0.93
CA ARG A 299 -7.78 24.24 1.57
C ARG A 299 -7.93 22.81 2.12
N PRO A 300 -6.87 22.00 2.09
CA PRO A 300 -6.88 20.71 2.76
C PRO A 300 -7.32 20.82 4.22
N ALA A 301 -8.31 20.01 4.59
CA ALA A 301 -8.86 20.05 5.95
C ALA A 301 -7.82 19.57 6.98
N VAL A 302 -7.75 20.24 8.12
CA VAL A 302 -6.83 19.91 9.22
C VAL A 302 -6.97 18.45 9.66
N SER A 303 -8.16 17.88 9.61
CA SER A 303 -8.41 16.47 9.94
C SER A 303 -7.71 15.51 8.98
N HIS A 304 -7.65 15.83 7.68
CA HIS A 304 -6.98 15.03 6.65
C HIS A 304 -5.46 15.17 6.76
N ILE A 305 -4.97 16.38 6.95
CA ILE A 305 -3.54 16.66 7.21
C ILE A 305 -3.08 15.89 8.45
N SER A 306 -3.79 16.04 9.56
CA SER A 306 -3.45 15.34 10.81
C SER A 306 -3.51 13.81 10.69
N TRP A 307 -4.37 13.29 9.80
CA TRP A 307 -4.38 11.86 9.49
C TRP A 307 -3.10 11.47 8.74
N HIS A 308 -2.70 12.23 7.72
CA HIS A 308 -1.49 11.98 6.93
C HIS A 308 -0.23 12.01 7.81
N THR A 309 -0.07 13.04 8.63
CA THR A 309 1.03 13.17 9.60
C THR A 309 1.14 11.93 10.49
N ARG A 310 0.02 11.45 11.04
CA ARG A 310 0.03 10.31 11.97
C ARG A 310 0.15 8.94 11.31
N GLN A 311 -0.27 8.80 10.06
CA GLN A 311 -0.43 7.50 9.40
C GLN A 311 0.54 7.25 8.26
N VAL A 312 1.12 8.31 7.71
CA VAL A 312 1.94 8.24 6.50
C VAL A 312 3.31 8.84 6.71
N PHE A 313 3.41 10.08 7.21
CA PHE A 313 4.69 10.78 7.36
C PHE A 313 5.69 10.03 8.25
N LYS A 314 6.94 9.91 7.81
CA LYS A 314 7.97 9.07 8.43
C LYS A 314 9.12 9.88 9.00
N GLY A 315 9.41 9.64 10.27
CA GLY A 315 10.49 10.31 10.98
C GLY A 315 10.13 11.69 11.47
N GLU A 316 11.15 12.47 11.78
CA GLU A 316 11.01 13.87 12.20
C GLU A 316 11.09 14.81 10.99
N PRO A 317 10.54 16.02 11.07
CA PRO A 317 10.79 17.07 10.10
C PRO A 317 12.30 17.31 9.92
N LEU A 318 12.68 17.68 8.69
CA LEU A 318 14.02 18.19 8.45
C LEU A 318 14.29 19.39 9.36
N ALA A 319 15.48 19.48 9.95
CA ALA A 319 15.85 20.64 10.75
C ALA A 319 15.88 21.89 9.86
N ALA A 320 15.40 23.01 10.40
CA ALA A 320 15.38 24.31 9.71
C ALA A 320 16.80 24.84 9.48
#